data_4f0bdf78f64d28d415a4a0894378492e
#
_entry.id   4f0bdf78f64d28d415a4a0894378492e
#
_cell.length_a   1.000
_cell.length_b   1.000
_cell.length_c   1.000
_cell.angle_alpha   90.00
_cell.angle_beta   90.00
_cell.angle_gamma   90.00
#
_symmetry.space_group_name_H-M   'P 1'
#
loop_
_entity.id
_entity.type
_entity.pdbx_description
1 polymer ?
#
loop_
_entity_poly.entity_id
_entity_poly.type
_entity_poly.pdbx_seq_one_letter_code
_entity_poly.pdbx_strand_id
1 'polypeptide(L)'
;MPEPNLCRHCFSVLEEGETVCSACGQKPEAPNPDAALPLGTVLSGQYRVGMVLHHNDLLTTYLGWDTEKDRKVQVEEFFPGILKRAEDGRGIMLISAESKTLFRTMASDLHDRWKRLMEVNHKAMLKTLVLFSENDTLYRVTEYLRMEPLEEYLSRQKGEMSLTDARQLISPLISLLSQLHNMGLTHCGISPQNIYVDSRKRVILDGFALPELRTVGNGLHAELYAGYSAPEQYSKALWQGEWTDIYSLGAVLYRMLAGQAPVSAELRGERDDYLAPLGKLHPDLPEHVCEGIMKALSVDHKQRYRSMEAFSAALLEEAGANTAVFRPEAPPRPTEKPAAAG
;
A
#
# COMPACT_ATOMS: atom_id res chain seq x y z
N MET A 1 5.10 -37.70 -14.31
CA MET A 1 3.65 -37.47 -14.33
C MET A 1 3.37 -36.39 -15.38
N PRO A 2 2.27 -36.47 -16.15
CA PRO A 2 1.96 -35.35 -17.05
C PRO A 2 1.85 -34.05 -16.23
N GLU A 3 2.36 -32.95 -16.79
CA GLU A 3 2.21 -31.62 -16.15
C GLU A 3 0.72 -31.34 -15.94
N PRO A 4 0.33 -30.81 -14.77
CA PRO A 4 -1.06 -30.49 -14.52
C PRO A 4 -1.53 -29.41 -15.53
N ASN A 5 -2.71 -29.61 -16.12
CA ASN A 5 -3.33 -28.64 -17.01
C ASN A 5 -3.76 -27.41 -16.17
N LEU A 6 -2.93 -26.35 -16.18
CA LEU A 6 -3.17 -25.14 -15.39
C LEU A 6 -3.86 -24.06 -16.22
N CYS A 7 -4.81 -23.38 -15.61
CA CYS A 7 -5.39 -22.15 -16.15
C CYS A 7 -4.29 -21.11 -16.37
N ARG A 8 -4.17 -20.57 -17.57
CA ARG A 8 -3.13 -19.58 -17.93
C ARG A 8 -3.29 -18.25 -17.20
N HIS A 9 -4.51 -17.94 -16.71
CA HIS A 9 -4.81 -16.72 -15.94
C HIS A 9 -4.43 -16.85 -14.46
N CYS A 10 -4.94 -17.89 -13.78
CA CYS A 10 -4.87 -17.97 -12.33
C CYS A 10 -4.05 -19.14 -11.79
N PHE A 11 -3.48 -19.98 -12.67
CA PHE A 11 -2.68 -21.15 -12.32
C PHE A 11 -3.38 -22.14 -11.39
N SER A 12 -4.71 -22.18 -11.42
CA SER A 12 -5.47 -23.27 -10.81
C SER A 12 -5.58 -24.44 -11.78
N VAL A 13 -5.65 -25.66 -11.25
CA VAL A 13 -5.84 -26.86 -12.06
C VAL A 13 -7.17 -26.77 -12.78
N LEU A 14 -7.17 -27.06 -14.10
CA LEU A 14 -8.36 -27.17 -14.91
C LEU A 14 -8.81 -28.64 -14.97
N GLU A 15 -10.10 -28.86 -14.82
CA GLU A 15 -10.69 -30.18 -15.06
C GLU A 15 -10.74 -30.49 -16.55
N GLU A 16 -10.78 -31.77 -16.89
CA GLU A 16 -10.83 -32.21 -18.29
C GLU A 16 -12.15 -31.74 -18.95
N GLY A 17 -12.02 -31.01 -20.07
CA GLY A 17 -13.17 -30.43 -20.79
C GLY A 17 -13.68 -29.07 -20.25
N GLU A 18 -13.04 -28.49 -19.24
CA GLU A 18 -13.42 -27.18 -18.70
C GLU A 18 -13.09 -26.05 -19.70
N THR A 19 -14.13 -25.37 -20.21
CA THR A 19 -13.99 -24.26 -21.18
C THR A 19 -13.89 -22.88 -20.51
N VAL A 20 -14.27 -22.79 -19.23
CA VAL A 20 -14.18 -21.60 -18.37
C VAL A 20 -13.64 -22.06 -17.03
N CYS A 21 -12.56 -21.42 -16.56
CA CYS A 21 -11.96 -21.80 -15.29
C CYS A 21 -12.90 -21.51 -14.12
N SER A 22 -13.27 -22.53 -13.36
CA SER A 22 -14.12 -22.43 -12.16
C SER A 22 -13.54 -21.55 -11.05
N ALA A 23 -12.20 -21.43 -10.99
CA ALA A 23 -11.52 -20.65 -9.96
C ALA A 23 -11.46 -19.15 -10.24
N CYS A 24 -11.35 -18.70 -11.50
CA CYS A 24 -11.23 -17.28 -11.85
C CYS A 24 -12.31 -16.80 -12.84
N GLY A 25 -13.16 -17.68 -13.36
CA GLY A 25 -14.24 -17.33 -14.29
C GLY A 25 -13.78 -16.92 -15.70
N GLN A 26 -12.48 -17.04 -16.01
CA GLN A 26 -11.93 -16.66 -17.32
C GLN A 26 -11.87 -17.86 -18.27
N LYS A 27 -12.03 -17.57 -19.56
CA LYS A 27 -11.69 -18.56 -20.60
C LYS A 27 -10.17 -18.68 -20.66
N PRO A 28 -9.57 -19.88 -20.62
CA PRO A 28 -8.11 -20.05 -20.57
C PRO A 28 -7.34 -19.33 -21.68
N GLU A 29 -7.97 -19.11 -22.84
CA GLU A 29 -7.39 -18.48 -24.04
C GLU A 29 -7.65 -16.96 -24.12
N ALA A 30 -8.46 -16.37 -23.25
CA ALA A 30 -8.74 -14.93 -23.31
C ALA A 30 -7.45 -14.14 -23.03
N PRO A 31 -7.09 -13.12 -23.85
CA PRO A 31 -5.85 -12.36 -23.64
C PRO A 31 -5.95 -11.45 -22.43
N ASN A 32 -4.79 -11.00 -21.92
CA ASN A 32 -4.73 -9.85 -21.05
C ASN A 32 -5.11 -8.57 -21.84
N PRO A 33 -5.44 -7.44 -21.16
CA PRO A 33 -5.65 -6.15 -21.81
C PRO A 33 -4.44 -5.74 -22.67
N ASP A 34 -4.67 -5.00 -23.78
CA ASP A 34 -3.64 -4.64 -24.78
C ASP A 34 -2.39 -3.96 -24.19
N ALA A 35 -2.54 -3.16 -23.14
CA ALA A 35 -1.41 -2.50 -22.46
C ALA A 35 -0.61 -3.45 -21.54
N ALA A 36 -1.15 -4.62 -21.23
CA ALA A 36 -0.50 -5.58 -20.32
C ALA A 36 0.34 -6.60 -21.10
N LEU A 37 1.24 -7.29 -20.38
CA LEU A 37 2.01 -8.39 -20.94
C LEU A 37 1.08 -9.53 -21.40
N PRO A 38 1.39 -10.20 -22.52
CA PRO A 38 0.65 -11.36 -22.97
C PRO A 38 0.67 -12.49 -21.92
N LEU A 39 -0.43 -13.20 -21.79
CA LEU A 39 -0.52 -14.39 -20.93
C LEU A 39 0.57 -15.40 -21.26
N GLY A 40 1.21 -15.93 -20.22
CA GLY A 40 2.25 -16.92 -20.36
C GLY A 40 3.61 -16.36 -20.74
N THR A 41 3.79 -15.03 -20.86
CA THR A 41 5.12 -14.41 -20.95
C THR A 41 5.98 -14.89 -19.80
N VAL A 42 7.20 -15.32 -20.10
CA VAL A 42 8.16 -15.75 -19.07
C VAL A 42 9.19 -14.65 -18.88
N LEU A 43 9.30 -14.15 -17.66
CA LEU A 43 10.22 -13.12 -17.24
C LEU A 43 11.37 -13.73 -16.46
N SER A 44 12.59 -13.22 -16.69
CA SER A 44 13.84 -13.73 -16.08
C SER A 44 14.01 -15.25 -16.19
N GLY A 45 13.42 -15.86 -17.23
CA GLY A 45 13.44 -17.32 -17.43
C GLY A 45 12.66 -18.15 -16.40
N GLN A 46 12.05 -17.53 -15.41
CA GLN A 46 11.47 -18.18 -14.23
C GLN A 46 10.00 -17.82 -13.97
N TYR A 47 9.62 -16.56 -14.12
CA TYR A 47 8.30 -16.08 -13.70
C TYR A 47 7.33 -16.02 -14.88
N ARG A 48 6.34 -16.91 -14.89
CA ARG A 48 5.29 -16.93 -15.92
C ARG A 48 4.17 -15.96 -15.56
N VAL A 49 3.84 -15.05 -16.46
CA VAL A 49 2.78 -14.03 -16.29
C VAL A 49 1.40 -14.64 -16.51
N GLY A 50 0.51 -14.41 -15.58
CA GLY A 50 -0.91 -14.73 -15.63
C GLY A 50 -1.79 -13.47 -15.82
N MET A 51 -2.97 -13.45 -15.18
CA MET A 51 -3.92 -12.35 -15.29
C MET A 51 -3.44 -11.09 -14.59
N VAL A 52 -3.92 -9.94 -15.07
CA VAL A 52 -3.76 -8.66 -14.36
C VAL A 52 -4.58 -8.68 -13.08
N LEU A 53 -3.96 -8.35 -11.95
CA LEU A 53 -4.59 -8.20 -10.65
C LEU A 53 -4.97 -6.74 -10.39
N HIS A 54 -4.07 -5.81 -10.74
CA HIS A 54 -4.24 -4.38 -10.56
C HIS A 54 -3.47 -3.61 -11.65
N HIS A 55 -3.98 -2.44 -12.02
CA HIS A 55 -3.33 -1.53 -12.95
C HIS A 55 -3.61 -0.08 -12.54
N ASN A 56 -2.59 0.76 -12.60
CA ASN A 56 -2.68 2.22 -12.45
C ASN A 56 -1.72 2.91 -13.43
N ASP A 57 -1.62 4.24 -13.36
CA ASP A 57 -0.79 5.03 -14.28
C ASP A 57 0.74 4.81 -14.15
N LEU A 58 1.19 3.98 -13.22
CA LEU A 58 2.62 3.65 -13.03
C LEU A 58 2.93 2.17 -13.13
N LEU A 59 2.05 1.32 -12.60
CA LEU A 59 2.33 -0.08 -12.37
C LEU A 59 1.22 -0.96 -12.94
N THR A 60 1.61 -2.11 -13.48
CA THR A 60 0.71 -3.22 -13.74
C THR A 60 1.13 -4.39 -12.88
N THR A 61 0.24 -4.89 -12.04
CA THR A 61 0.45 -6.06 -11.17
C THR A 61 -0.22 -7.29 -11.76
N TYR A 62 0.53 -8.35 -11.93
CA TYR A 62 0.06 -9.63 -12.45
C TYR A 62 0.08 -10.71 -11.37
N LEU A 63 -0.84 -11.64 -11.45
CA LEU A 63 -0.63 -12.95 -10.87
C LEU A 63 0.46 -13.66 -11.68
N GLY A 64 1.49 -14.16 -11.00
CA GLY A 64 2.59 -14.88 -11.62
C GLY A 64 2.72 -16.30 -11.08
N TRP A 65 3.49 -17.13 -11.81
CA TRP A 65 3.90 -18.47 -11.40
C TRP A 65 5.41 -18.57 -11.40
N ASP A 66 5.98 -18.84 -10.24
CA ASP A 66 7.40 -19.16 -10.08
C ASP A 66 7.61 -20.61 -10.47
N THR A 67 8.18 -20.84 -11.66
CA THR A 67 8.35 -22.18 -12.23
C THR A 67 9.41 -23.02 -11.54
N GLU A 68 10.37 -22.38 -10.82
CA GLU A 68 11.39 -23.11 -10.06
C GLU A 68 10.87 -23.59 -8.71
N LYS A 69 10.01 -22.79 -8.06
CA LYS A 69 9.47 -23.05 -6.72
C LYS A 69 8.06 -23.59 -6.72
N ASP A 70 7.47 -23.76 -7.91
CA ASP A 70 6.13 -24.29 -8.12
C ASP A 70 5.05 -23.60 -7.26
N ARG A 71 5.03 -22.24 -7.31
CA ARG A 71 4.13 -21.43 -6.49
C ARG A 71 3.68 -20.16 -7.18
N LYS A 72 2.54 -19.64 -6.72
CA LYS A 72 2.04 -18.33 -7.12
C LYS A 72 2.90 -17.21 -6.52
N VAL A 73 3.09 -16.14 -7.30
CA VAL A 73 3.75 -14.89 -6.92
C VAL A 73 2.93 -13.71 -7.45
N GLN A 74 3.22 -12.50 -6.99
CA GLN A 74 2.81 -11.28 -7.69
C GLN A 74 4.00 -10.74 -8.47
N VAL A 75 3.75 -10.25 -9.68
CA VAL A 75 4.74 -9.60 -10.54
C VAL A 75 4.26 -8.18 -10.82
N GLU A 76 4.98 -7.19 -10.37
CA GLU A 76 4.74 -5.79 -10.69
C GLU A 76 5.66 -5.36 -11.81
N GLU A 77 5.08 -4.76 -12.83
CA GLU A 77 5.77 -4.16 -13.97
C GLU A 77 5.67 -2.64 -13.87
N PHE A 78 6.79 -1.94 -13.98
CA PHE A 78 6.80 -0.49 -14.15
C PHE A 78 6.42 -0.15 -15.59
N PHE A 79 5.16 0.26 -15.78
CA PHE A 79 4.62 0.59 -17.10
C PHE A 79 3.76 1.86 -17.01
N PRO A 80 4.40 3.06 -16.89
CA PRO A 80 3.67 4.32 -16.78
C PRO A 80 2.85 4.64 -18.03
N GLY A 81 1.68 5.27 -17.84
CA GLY A 81 0.69 5.58 -18.87
C GLY A 81 1.19 6.49 -20.01
N ILE A 82 2.40 7.07 -19.85
CA ILE A 82 3.11 7.81 -20.91
C ILE A 82 3.77 6.90 -21.96
N LEU A 83 3.74 5.58 -21.76
CA LEU A 83 4.33 4.58 -22.63
C LEU A 83 3.28 3.87 -23.49
N LYS A 84 3.76 3.23 -24.54
CA LYS A 84 2.99 2.23 -25.30
C LYS A 84 3.74 0.90 -25.28
N ARG A 85 2.99 -0.17 -25.41
CA ARG A 85 3.56 -1.50 -25.59
C ARG A 85 4.18 -1.59 -26.98
N ALA A 86 5.35 -2.22 -27.11
CA ALA A 86 5.98 -2.48 -28.39
C ALA A 86 5.18 -3.54 -29.18
N GLU A 87 5.42 -3.67 -30.50
CA GLU A 87 4.67 -4.58 -31.38
C GLU A 87 4.82 -6.05 -30.96
N ASP A 88 5.92 -6.43 -30.30
CA ASP A 88 6.12 -7.78 -29.76
C ASP A 88 5.25 -8.08 -28.52
N GLY A 89 4.50 -7.10 -28.04
CA GLY A 89 3.65 -7.18 -26.86
C GLY A 89 4.42 -7.22 -25.53
N ARG A 90 5.74 -7.13 -25.52
CA ARG A 90 6.58 -7.26 -24.31
C ARG A 90 7.34 -5.99 -23.98
N GLY A 91 8.08 -5.45 -24.96
CA GLY A 91 8.89 -4.25 -24.80
C GLY A 91 8.07 -2.99 -24.58
N ILE A 92 8.75 -1.91 -24.25
CA ILE A 92 8.16 -0.56 -24.15
C ILE A 92 8.58 0.29 -25.34
N MET A 93 7.68 1.18 -25.77
CA MET A 93 7.93 2.16 -26.79
C MET A 93 7.80 3.56 -26.21
N LEU A 94 8.88 4.33 -26.27
CA LEU A 94 8.94 5.73 -25.83
C LEU A 94 8.49 6.65 -26.97
N ILE A 95 7.49 7.49 -26.69
CA ILE A 95 6.80 8.30 -27.72
C ILE A 95 7.61 9.58 -28.03
N SER A 96 8.33 10.15 -27.06
CA SER A 96 9.09 11.41 -27.22
C SER A 96 10.37 11.43 -26.38
N ALA A 97 11.25 12.41 -26.64
CA ALA A 97 12.46 12.63 -25.85
C ALA A 97 12.13 13.05 -24.40
N GLU A 98 11.06 13.82 -24.21
CA GLU A 98 10.59 14.22 -22.88
C GLU A 98 10.09 13.02 -22.09
N SER A 99 9.29 12.14 -22.72
CA SER A 99 8.83 10.87 -22.12
C SER A 99 10.02 10.00 -21.70
N LYS A 100 11.12 10.00 -22.47
CA LYS A 100 12.33 9.24 -22.15
C LYS A 100 13.02 9.75 -20.88
N THR A 101 13.11 11.07 -20.72
CA THR A 101 13.72 11.67 -19.52
C THR A 101 12.87 11.40 -18.30
N LEU A 102 11.56 11.65 -18.38
CA LEU A 102 10.62 11.40 -17.30
C LEU A 102 10.61 9.92 -16.88
N PHE A 103 10.56 9.00 -17.86
CA PHE A 103 10.61 7.56 -17.61
C PHE A 103 11.87 7.16 -16.84
N ARG A 104 13.04 7.65 -17.26
CA ARG A 104 14.32 7.32 -16.60
C ARG A 104 14.37 7.80 -15.16
N THR A 105 13.90 9.03 -14.91
CA THR A 105 13.83 9.58 -13.54
C THR A 105 12.91 8.73 -12.67
N MET A 106 11.68 8.49 -13.13
CA MET A 106 10.71 7.68 -12.38
C MET A 106 11.18 6.24 -12.17
N ALA A 107 11.85 5.63 -13.17
CA ALA A 107 12.42 4.29 -13.06
C ALA A 107 13.52 4.23 -11.99
N SER A 108 14.41 5.24 -11.95
CA SER A 108 15.44 5.34 -10.93
C SER A 108 14.85 5.46 -9.53
N ASP A 109 13.90 6.38 -9.35
CA ASP A 109 13.26 6.65 -8.05
C ASP A 109 12.47 5.42 -7.56
N LEU A 110 11.75 4.75 -8.46
CA LEU A 110 11.01 3.53 -8.14
C LEU A 110 11.94 2.37 -7.78
N HIS A 111 13.03 2.21 -8.52
CA HIS A 111 14.02 1.16 -8.26
C HIS A 111 14.67 1.34 -6.88
N ASP A 112 15.04 2.57 -6.51
CA ASP A 112 15.62 2.86 -5.21
C ASP A 112 14.60 2.66 -4.09
N ARG A 113 13.35 3.05 -4.32
CA ARG A 113 12.25 2.78 -3.39
C ARG A 113 12.02 1.28 -3.19
N TRP A 114 11.96 0.49 -4.28
CA TRP A 114 11.78 -0.95 -4.19
C TRP A 114 12.95 -1.65 -3.49
N LYS A 115 14.20 -1.20 -3.70
CA LYS A 115 15.37 -1.70 -2.96
C LYS A 115 15.19 -1.50 -1.46
N ARG A 116 14.78 -0.31 -1.03
CA ARG A 116 14.55 -0.01 0.38
C ARG A 116 13.39 -0.82 0.96
N LEU A 117 12.30 -1.00 0.21
CA LEU A 117 11.18 -1.87 0.62
C LEU A 117 11.61 -3.34 0.73
N MET A 118 12.57 -3.80 -0.07
CA MET A 118 13.11 -5.16 0.01
C MET A 118 13.86 -5.44 1.33
N GLU A 119 14.36 -4.38 2.00
CA GLU A 119 15.01 -4.48 3.32
C GLU A 119 13.99 -4.59 4.46
N VAL A 120 12.73 -4.27 4.21
CA VAL A 120 11.66 -4.34 5.21
C VAL A 120 11.21 -5.79 5.40
N ASN A 121 11.37 -6.30 6.61
CA ASN A 121 10.85 -7.60 7.00
C ASN A 121 9.74 -7.41 8.04
N HIS A 122 8.50 -7.32 7.58
CA HIS A 122 7.36 -7.09 8.45
C HIS A 122 6.14 -7.94 8.05
N LYS A 123 5.43 -8.48 9.06
CA LYS A 123 4.28 -9.38 8.85
C LYS A 123 3.07 -8.75 8.13
N ALA A 124 2.99 -7.41 8.11
CA ALA A 124 1.93 -6.65 7.45
C ALA A 124 2.34 -6.14 6.05
N MET A 125 3.39 -6.69 5.44
CA MET A 125 3.83 -6.37 4.08
C MET A 125 4.20 -7.65 3.33
N LEU A 126 3.89 -7.71 2.03
CA LEU A 126 4.34 -8.81 1.16
C LEU A 126 5.86 -8.76 1.01
N LYS A 127 6.50 -9.91 1.19
CA LYS A 127 7.95 -10.01 1.02
C LYS A 127 8.32 -9.85 -0.45
N THR A 128 9.21 -8.91 -0.76
CA THR A 128 9.86 -8.82 -2.06
C THR A 128 10.85 -9.97 -2.23
N LEU A 129 10.72 -10.74 -3.29
CA LEU A 129 11.53 -11.91 -3.61
C LEU A 129 12.72 -11.55 -4.48
N VAL A 130 12.49 -10.72 -5.49
CA VAL A 130 13.51 -10.30 -6.45
C VAL A 130 13.10 -8.99 -7.15
N LEU A 131 14.11 -8.23 -7.58
CA LEU A 131 14.02 -7.08 -8.48
C LEU A 131 14.89 -7.36 -9.69
N PHE A 132 14.41 -7.07 -10.89
CA PHE A 132 15.18 -7.20 -12.12
C PHE A 132 14.70 -6.24 -13.21
N SER A 133 15.50 -6.10 -14.25
CA SER A 133 15.18 -5.31 -15.46
C SER A 133 15.09 -6.25 -16.66
N GLU A 134 14.04 -6.13 -17.43
CA GLU A 134 13.79 -6.85 -18.68
C GLU A 134 12.82 -6.02 -19.54
N ASN A 135 12.73 -6.25 -20.84
CA ASN A 135 11.83 -5.54 -21.75
C ASN A 135 11.95 -4.00 -21.64
N ASP A 136 13.15 -3.49 -21.38
CA ASP A 136 13.48 -2.08 -21.16
C ASP A 136 12.76 -1.41 -19.98
N THR A 137 12.23 -2.21 -19.04
CA THR A 137 11.56 -1.72 -17.83
C THR A 137 12.00 -2.48 -16.57
N LEU A 138 11.34 -2.19 -15.44
CA LEU A 138 11.63 -2.76 -14.13
C LEU A 138 10.52 -3.68 -13.68
N TYR A 139 10.91 -4.75 -13.01
CA TYR A 139 10.00 -5.71 -12.39
C TYR A 139 10.33 -5.92 -10.92
N ARG A 140 9.28 -6.04 -10.10
CA ARG A 140 9.35 -6.51 -8.72
C ARG A 140 8.50 -7.77 -8.59
N VAL A 141 9.06 -8.82 -8.01
CA VAL A 141 8.31 -10.03 -7.67
C VAL A 141 8.16 -10.10 -6.17
N THR A 142 6.93 -10.30 -5.71
CA THR A 142 6.60 -10.49 -4.30
C THR A 142 5.93 -11.84 -4.08
N GLU A 143 5.84 -12.27 -2.83
CA GLU A 143 4.99 -13.40 -2.49
C GLU A 143 3.52 -13.10 -2.81
N TYR A 144 2.74 -14.15 -3.09
CA TYR A 144 1.30 -14.05 -3.29
C TYR A 144 0.57 -14.68 -2.10
N LEU A 145 -0.38 -13.93 -1.53
CA LEU A 145 -1.28 -14.42 -0.51
C LEU A 145 -2.73 -14.25 -1.00
N ARG A 146 -3.56 -15.28 -0.78
CA ARG A 146 -4.99 -15.16 -1.06
C ARG A 146 -5.65 -14.37 0.05
N MET A 147 -5.99 -13.13 -0.22
CA MET A 147 -6.59 -12.18 0.70
C MET A 147 -7.66 -11.38 -0.04
N GLU A 148 -8.52 -10.69 0.70
CA GLU A 148 -9.52 -9.78 0.15
C GLU A 148 -9.23 -8.34 0.60
N PRO A 149 -9.60 -7.32 -0.19
CA PRO A 149 -9.53 -5.93 0.24
C PRO A 149 -10.35 -5.70 1.52
N LEU A 150 -9.83 -4.84 2.41
CA LEU A 150 -10.53 -4.45 3.64
C LEU A 150 -11.92 -3.83 3.35
N GLU A 151 -12.08 -3.15 2.21
CA GLU A 151 -13.37 -2.61 1.79
C GLU A 151 -14.44 -3.70 1.61
N GLU A 152 -14.08 -4.82 0.96
CA GLU A 152 -14.97 -5.97 0.82
C GLU A 152 -15.25 -6.64 2.16
N TYR A 153 -14.20 -6.78 2.99
CA TYR A 153 -14.34 -7.32 4.34
C TYR A 153 -15.31 -6.46 5.18
N LEU A 154 -15.17 -5.13 5.20
CA LEU A 154 -16.03 -4.21 5.93
C LEU A 154 -17.48 -4.22 5.40
N SER A 155 -17.67 -4.28 4.09
CA SER A 155 -18.98 -4.33 3.47
C SER A 155 -19.79 -5.55 3.93
N ARG A 156 -19.11 -6.70 4.11
CA ARG A 156 -19.75 -7.91 4.64
C ARG A 156 -20.08 -7.85 6.13
N GLN A 157 -19.35 -7.04 6.91
CA GLN A 157 -19.58 -6.83 8.34
C GLN A 157 -20.73 -5.83 8.63
N LYS A 158 -21.53 -5.44 7.61
CA LYS A 158 -22.58 -4.41 7.71
C LYS A 158 -22.08 -3.02 8.11
N GLY A 159 -20.79 -2.77 7.89
CA GLY A 159 -20.21 -1.43 7.92
C GLY A 159 -19.49 -1.05 9.20
N GLU A 160 -19.96 -1.43 10.38
CA GLU A 160 -19.36 -1.07 11.67
C GLU A 160 -18.54 -2.22 12.26
N MET A 161 -17.46 -1.87 12.96
CA MET A 161 -16.57 -2.80 13.61
C MET A 161 -16.40 -2.45 15.09
N SER A 162 -16.23 -3.46 15.96
CA SER A 162 -15.87 -3.19 17.34
C SER A 162 -14.50 -2.53 17.45
N LEU A 163 -14.29 -1.69 18.47
CA LEU A 163 -12.97 -1.08 18.73
C LEU A 163 -11.88 -2.15 18.91
N THR A 164 -12.19 -3.26 19.53
CA THR A 164 -11.24 -4.37 19.73
C THR A 164 -10.81 -4.98 18.40
N ASP A 165 -11.76 -5.25 17.50
CA ASP A 165 -11.44 -5.80 16.17
C ASP A 165 -10.69 -4.78 15.31
N ALA A 166 -11.09 -3.49 15.36
CA ALA A 166 -10.40 -2.42 14.66
C ALA A 166 -8.92 -2.30 15.13
N ARG A 167 -8.68 -2.31 16.44
CA ARG A 167 -7.32 -2.31 17.02
C ARG A 167 -6.50 -3.53 16.58
N GLN A 168 -7.10 -4.71 16.54
CA GLN A 168 -6.41 -5.93 16.08
C GLN A 168 -5.90 -5.80 14.64
N LEU A 169 -6.71 -5.22 13.73
CA LEU A 169 -6.35 -5.05 12.34
C LEU A 169 -5.36 -3.89 12.12
N ILE A 170 -5.50 -2.80 12.88
CA ILE A 170 -4.68 -1.58 12.68
C ILE A 170 -3.30 -1.68 13.34
N SER A 171 -3.15 -2.38 14.46
CA SER A 171 -1.86 -2.44 15.18
C SER A 171 -0.68 -2.93 14.31
N PRO A 172 -0.82 -3.96 13.48
CA PRO A 172 0.26 -4.35 12.57
C PRO A 172 0.59 -3.27 11.52
N LEU A 173 -0.41 -2.50 11.06
CA LEU A 173 -0.20 -1.41 10.11
C LEU A 173 0.55 -0.24 10.75
N ILE A 174 0.20 0.13 11.97
CA ILE A 174 0.93 1.14 12.76
C ILE A 174 2.41 0.74 12.88
N SER A 175 2.68 -0.51 13.27
CA SER A 175 4.05 -1.03 13.41
C SER A 175 4.82 -0.99 12.09
N LEU A 176 4.19 -1.37 10.98
CA LEU A 176 4.80 -1.30 9.64
C LEU A 176 5.11 0.15 9.26
N LEU A 177 4.14 1.06 9.41
CA LEU A 177 4.30 2.46 9.05
C LEU A 177 5.37 3.16 9.89
N SER A 178 5.46 2.87 11.20
CA SER A 178 6.56 3.34 12.04
C SER A 178 7.92 2.89 11.50
N GLN A 179 8.04 1.62 11.09
CA GLN A 179 9.29 1.10 10.51
C GLN A 179 9.61 1.81 9.17
N LEU A 180 8.63 2.00 8.30
CA LEU A 180 8.81 2.69 7.02
C LEU A 180 9.21 4.16 7.22
N HIS A 181 8.55 4.88 8.13
CA HIS A 181 8.85 6.28 8.44
C HIS A 181 10.27 6.44 8.98
N ASN A 182 10.71 5.54 9.87
CA ASN A 182 12.10 5.53 10.35
C ASN A 182 13.14 5.29 9.24
N MET A 183 12.73 4.67 8.14
CA MET A 183 13.53 4.55 6.91
C MET A 183 13.34 5.74 5.96
N GLY A 184 12.54 6.76 6.31
CA GLY A 184 12.18 7.89 5.46
C GLY A 184 11.35 7.46 4.23
N LEU A 185 10.53 6.42 4.38
CA LEU A 185 9.56 5.97 3.38
C LEU A 185 8.15 6.28 3.87
N THR A 186 7.33 6.91 3.03
CA THR A 186 5.91 7.12 3.24
C THR A 186 5.11 6.25 2.27
N HIS A 187 3.90 5.87 2.63
CA HIS A 187 3.03 5.10 1.75
C HIS A 187 2.18 6.00 0.85
N CYS A 188 1.56 7.01 1.42
CA CYS A 188 0.71 8.02 0.78
C CYS A 188 -0.53 7.48 0.02
N GLY A 189 -0.84 6.20 0.14
CA GLY A 189 -1.99 5.55 -0.53
C GLY A 189 -2.74 4.60 0.38
N ILE A 190 -2.77 4.86 1.69
CA ILE A 190 -3.48 4.00 2.64
C ILE A 190 -4.98 4.19 2.46
N SER A 191 -5.66 3.10 2.17
CA SER A 191 -7.11 3.05 1.99
C SER A 191 -7.60 1.61 2.19
N PRO A 192 -8.89 1.36 2.40
CA PRO A 192 -9.41 0.01 2.48
C PRO A 192 -9.20 -0.84 1.21
N GLN A 193 -8.93 -0.21 0.05
CA GLN A 193 -8.61 -0.90 -1.19
C GLN A 193 -7.17 -1.46 -1.21
N ASN A 194 -6.24 -0.81 -0.50
CA ASN A 194 -4.82 -1.19 -0.42
C ASN A 194 -4.46 -1.94 0.87
N ILE A 195 -5.42 -2.16 1.74
CA ILE A 195 -5.29 -3.02 2.92
C ILE A 195 -6.02 -4.32 2.62
N TYR A 196 -5.33 -5.44 2.78
CA TYR A 196 -5.86 -6.77 2.53
C TYR A 196 -5.98 -7.55 3.84
N VAL A 197 -7.02 -8.36 3.96
CA VAL A 197 -7.31 -9.17 5.14
C VAL A 197 -7.53 -10.62 4.73
N ASP A 198 -6.99 -11.57 5.48
CA ASP A 198 -7.27 -12.99 5.29
C ASP A 198 -8.31 -13.51 6.30
N SER A 199 -8.69 -14.78 6.13
CA SER A 199 -9.65 -15.47 7.00
C SER A 199 -9.20 -15.60 8.48
N ARG A 200 -7.90 -15.36 8.76
CA ARG A 200 -7.31 -15.35 10.12
C ARG A 200 -7.12 -13.94 10.66
N LYS A 201 -7.71 -12.92 10.03
CA LYS A 201 -7.54 -11.50 10.35
C LYS A 201 -6.07 -11.01 10.29
N ARG A 202 -5.21 -11.68 9.50
CA ARG A 202 -3.91 -11.09 9.17
C ARG A 202 -4.14 -9.97 8.18
N VAL A 203 -3.40 -8.88 8.33
CA VAL A 203 -3.48 -7.71 7.45
C VAL A 203 -2.18 -7.51 6.69
N ILE A 204 -2.32 -7.10 5.44
CA ILE A 204 -1.22 -6.69 4.56
C ILE A 204 -1.56 -5.31 4.01
N LEU A 205 -0.59 -4.41 4.04
CA LEU A 205 -0.61 -3.16 3.30
C LEU A 205 0.15 -3.38 1.98
N ASP A 206 -0.49 -3.07 0.87
CA ASP A 206 0.06 -3.14 -0.48
C ASP A 206 -0.20 -1.82 -1.23
N GLY A 207 0.13 -1.73 -2.51
CA GLY A 207 -0.06 -0.52 -3.31
C GLY A 207 1.03 0.53 -3.10
N PHE A 208 2.26 0.10 -2.82
CA PHE A 208 3.44 0.98 -2.72
C PHE A 208 3.79 1.55 -4.10
N ALA A 209 3.64 2.85 -4.25
CA ALA A 209 3.93 3.58 -5.48
C ALA A 209 4.82 4.80 -5.22
N LEU A 210 5.18 5.52 -6.28
CA LEU A 210 5.83 6.82 -6.15
C LEU A 210 4.83 7.87 -5.64
N PRO A 211 5.28 8.88 -4.86
CA PRO A 211 4.42 9.98 -4.40
C PRO A 211 3.75 10.75 -5.54
N GLU A 212 4.36 10.77 -6.73
CA GLU A 212 3.82 11.39 -7.93
C GLU A 212 2.47 10.78 -8.34
N LEU A 213 2.28 9.47 -8.19
CA LEU A 213 1.00 8.81 -8.44
C LEU A 213 -0.06 9.22 -7.40
N ARG A 214 0.37 9.74 -6.27
CA ARG A 214 -0.47 10.13 -5.13
C ARG A 214 -0.69 11.64 -5.02
N THR A 215 -0.39 12.39 -6.09
CA THR A 215 -0.52 13.86 -6.11
C THR A 215 -1.13 14.32 -7.43
N VAL A 216 -2.17 15.18 -7.37
CA VAL A 216 -2.74 15.75 -8.60
C VAL A 216 -1.77 16.67 -9.31
N GLY A 217 -1.88 16.72 -10.62
CA GLY A 217 -1.30 17.80 -11.44
C GLY A 217 0.16 17.63 -11.81
N ASN A 218 0.77 16.45 -11.74
CA ASN A 218 2.15 16.16 -12.15
C ASN A 218 2.28 15.46 -13.53
N GLY A 219 1.19 15.41 -14.28
CA GLY A 219 1.16 14.79 -15.61
C GLY A 219 0.75 13.32 -15.63
N LEU A 220 0.57 12.70 -14.45
CA LEU A 220 0.00 11.38 -14.28
C LEU A 220 -1.46 11.48 -13.86
N HIS A 221 -2.24 10.44 -14.09
CA HIS A 221 -3.55 10.28 -13.50
C HIS A 221 -3.38 9.88 -12.03
N ALA A 222 -3.62 10.84 -11.13
CA ALA A 222 -3.41 10.61 -9.70
C ALA A 222 -4.38 9.55 -9.16
N GLU A 223 -3.85 8.52 -8.53
CA GLU A 223 -4.64 7.50 -7.85
C GLU A 223 -4.92 7.95 -6.41
N LEU A 224 -6.05 8.67 -6.22
CA LEU A 224 -6.53 9.16 -4.94
C LEU A 224 -7.77 8.40 -4.49
N TYR A 225 -7.93 8.29 -3.19
CA TYR A 225 -9.02 7.56 -2.55
C TYR A 225 -9.92 8.53 -1.80
N ALA A 226 -11.13 8.77 -2.31
CA ALA A 226 -12.09 9.69 -1.71
C ALA A 226 -12.36 9.33 -0.24
N GLY A 227 -12.20 10.31 0.66
CA GLY A 227 -12.30 10.13 2.10
C GLY A 227 -11.01 9.70 2.79
N TYR A 228 -10.06 9.07 2.09
CA TYR A 228 -8.82 8.54 2.67
C TYR A 228 -7.57 9.34 2.28
N SER A 229 -7.53 9.90 1.08
CA SER A 229 -6.42 10.77 0.66
C SER A 229 -6.42 12.07 1.43
N ALA A 230 -5.25 12.46 1.92
CA ALA A 230 -5.06 13.65 2.73
C ALA A 230 -5.15 14.95 1.90
N PRO A 231 -5.51 16.11 2.50
CA PRO A 231 -5.66 17.38 1.79
C PRO A 231 -4.46 17.76 0.93
N GLU A 232 -3.25 17.52 1.40
CA GLU A 232 -2.01 17.86 0.70
C GLU A 232 -1.82 17.06 -0.61
N GLN A 233 -2.52 15.96 -0.80
CA GLN A 233 -2.44 15.15 -2.02
C GLN A 233 -3.26 15.78 -3.18
N TYR A 234 -4.16 16.69 -2.88
CA TYR A 234 -4.95 17.43 -3.87
C TYR A 234 -4.25 18.70 -4.39
N SER A 235 -2.98 18.93 -4.03
CA SER A 235 -2.20 20.10 -4.46
C SER A 235 -0.72 19.80 -4.62
N LYS A 236 -0.12 20.17 -5.77
CA LYS A 236 1.33 20.15 -5.97
C LYS A 236 2.11 21.08 -5.05
N ALA A 237 1.47 22.11 -4.51
CA ALA A 237 2.12 23.12 -3.67
C ALA A 237 2.35 22.63 -2.25
N LEU A 238 1.77 21.48 -1.88
CA LEU A 238 1.84 20.94 -0.53
C LEU A 238 2.72 19.68 -0.50
N TRP A 239 3.51 19.57 0.57
CA TRP A 239 4.40 18.43 0.76
C TRP A 239 3.68 17.27 1.46
N GLN A 240 3.89 16.06 0.98
CA GLN A 240 3.48 14.84 1.64
C GLN A 240 4.57 14.36 2.61
N GLY A 241 4.17 13.69 3.68
CA GLY A 241 5.07 13.16 4.70
C GLY A 241 4.38 12.12 5.58
N GLU A 242 4.95 11.82 6.73
CA GLU A 242 4.39 10.89 7.71
C GLU A 242 2.97 11.27 8.14
N TRP A 243 2.71 12.57 8.24
CA TRP A 243 1.38 13.12 8.55
C TRP A 243 0.31 12.77 7.50
N THR A 244 0.70 12.49 6.25
CA THR A 244 -0.19 12.03 5.18
C THR A 244 -0.67 10.63 5.47
N ASP A 245 0.24 9.72 5.86
CA ASP A 245 -0.11 8.36 6.24
C ASP A 245 -0.93 8.32 7.54
N ILE A 246 -0.65 9.21 8.50
CA ILE A 246 -1.41 9.34 9.75
C ILE A 246 -2.86 9.75 9.46
N TYR A 247 -3.07 10.72 8.55
CA TYR A 247 -4.43 11.10 8.10
C TYR A 247 -5.15 9.90 7.49
N SER A 248 -4.52 9.24 6.53
CA SER A 248 -5.13 8.13 5.80
C SER A 248 -5.45 6.93 6.72
N LEU A 249 -4.56 6.59 7.66
CA LEU A 249 -4.83 5.55 8.66
C LEU A 249 -5.94 5.95 9.63
N GLY A 250 -6.00 7.23 10.03
CA GLY A 250 -7.09 7.79 10.81
C GLY A 250 -8.44 7.69 10.08
N ALA A 251 -8.44 7.92 8.75
CA ALA A 251 -9.61 7.76 7.91
C ALA A 251 -10.09 6.31 7.80
N VAL A 252 -9.16 5.35 7.74
CA VAL A 252 -9.48 3.92 7.78
C VAL A 252 -10.10 3.54 9.12
N LEU A 253 -9.54 4.02 10.24
CA LEU A 253 -10.10 3.81 11.57
C LEU A 253 -11.49 4.41 11.71
N TYR A 254 -11.67 5.65 11.24
CA TYR A 254 -12.99 6.29 11.20
C TYR A 254 -13.99 5.42 10.43
N ARG A 255 -13.64 4.95 9.23
CA ARG A 255 -14.47 4.05 8.41
C ARG A 255 -14.85 2.76 9.14
N MET A 256 -13.89 2.14 9.82
CA MET A 256 -14.13 0.92 10.58
C MET A 256 -15.12 1.12 11.70
N LEU A 257 -15.03 2.23 12.44
CA LEU A 257 -15.84 2.49 13.63
C LEU A 257 -17.15 3.17 13.29
N ALA A 258 -17.19 4.11 12.34
CA ALA A 258 -18.38 4.83 11.93
C ALA A 258 -19.25 4.12 10.88
N GLY A 259 -18.76 3.00 10.33
CA GLY A 259 -19.48 2.26 9.28
C GLY A 259 -19.48 2.94 7.91
N GLN A 260 -18.96 4.16 7.80
CA GLN A 260 -18.90 4.94 6.57
C GLN A 260 -17.59 5.71 6.45
N ALA A 261 -17.12 5.96 5.23
CA ALA A 261 -15.93 6.76 4.98
C ALA A 261 -16.13 8.20 5.49
N PRO A 262 -15.07 8.87 5.97
CA PRO A 262 -15.15 10.31 6.25
C PRO A 262 -15.39 11.10 4.95
N VAL A 263 -15.93 12.31 5.09
CA VAL A 263 -16.07 13.24 3.96
C VAL A 263 -14.69 13.50 3.37
N SER A 264 -14.61 13.48 2.02
CA SER A 264 -13.37 13.71 1.29
C SER A 264 -12.70 15.02 1.71
N ALA A 265 -11.38 15.00 1.86
CA ALA A 265 -10.59 16.18 2.21
C ALA A 265 -10.79 17.35 1.21
N GLU A 266 -10.99 17.04 -0.06
CA GLU A 266 -11.28 18.01 -1.11
C GLU A 266 -12.60 18.77 -0.84
N LEU A 267 -13.64 18.09 -0.38
CA LEU A 267 -14.93 18.70 -0.04
C LEU A 267 -14.90 19.44 1.30
N ARG A 268 -14.03 19.07 2.22
CA ARG A 268 -13.85 19.76 3.51
C ARG A 268 -13.19 21.13 3.32
N GLY A 269 -12.32 21.26 2.29
CA GLY A 269 -11.58 22.50 2.04
C GLY A 269 -10.78 22.90 3.29
N GLU A 270 -10.94 24.18 3.71
CA GLU A 270 -10.32 24.70 4.94
C GLU A 270 -11.21 24.52 6.21
N ARG A 271 -12.35 23.87 6.08
CA ARG A 271 -13.37 23.76 7.14
C ARG A 271 -13.51 22.32 7.61
N ASP A 272 -13.32 22.12 8.92
CA ASP A 272 -13.46 20.81 9.55
C ASP A 272 -14.88 20.45 10.00
N ASP A 273 -15.84 21.38 9.90
CA ASP A 273 -17.23 21.22 10.35
C ASP A 273 -18.07 20.26 9.48
N TYR A 274 -17.59 19.85 8.31
CA TYR A 274 -18.24 18.84 7.47
C TYR A 274 -17.99 17.39 7.93
N LEU A 275 -16.98 17.15 8.77
CA LEU A 275 -16.71 15.82 9.29
C LEU A 275 -17.51 15.58 10.57
N ALA A 276 -18.41 14.60 10.55
CA ALA A 276 -19.16 14.23 11.72
C ALA A 276 -18.22 13.74 12.85
N PRO A 277 -18.26 14.35 14.06
CA PRO A 277 -17.44 13.89 15.16
C PRO A 277 -17.75 12.44 15.53
N LEU A 278 -16.73 11.57 15.60
CA LEU A 278 -16.90 10.14 15.85
C LEU A 278 -17.63 9.86 17.18
N GLY A 279 -17.33 10.59 18.23
CA GLY A 279 -18.01 10.46 19.54
C GLY A 279 -19.50 10.86 19.53
N LYS A 280 -19.96 11.64 18.53
CA LYS A 280 -21.40 11.89 18.35
C LYS A 280 -22.10 10.75 17.62
N LEU A 281 -21.39 10.06 16.71
CA LEU A 281 -21.90 8.90 15.99
C LEU A 281 -21.94 7.67 16.91
N HIS A 282 -20.92 7.52 17.74
CA HIS A 282 -20.71 6.36 18.62
C HIS A 282 -20.34 6.81 20.04
N PRO A 283 -21.33 7.20 20.89
CA PRO A 283 -21.07 7.68 22.27
C PRO A 283 -20.43 6.63 23.18
N ASP A 284 -20.51 5.34 22.83
CA ASP A 284 -19.95 4.23 23.60
C ASP A 284 -18.42 4.07 23.40
N LEU A 285 -17.84 4.76 22.41
CA LEU A 285 -16.40 4.73 22.20
C LEU A 285 -15.67 5.60 23.24
N PRO A 286 -14.50 5.18 23.72
CA PRO A 286 -13.68 5.99 24.60
C PRO A 286 -13.34 7.36 23.99
N GLU A 287 -13.51 8.43 24.76
CA GLU A 287 -13.30 9.83 24.30
C GLU A 287 -11.92 10.02 23.66
N HIS A 288 -10.85 9.53 24.31
CA HIS A 288 -9.48 9.62 23.80
C HIS A 288 -9.29 8.98 22.41
N VAL A 289 -10.01 7.88 22.11
CA VAL A 289 -10.00 7.24 20.79
C VAL A 289 -10.65 8.14 19.75
N CYS A 290 -11.84 8.69 20.11
CA CYS A 290 -12.56 9.59 19.23
C CYS A 290 -11.72 10.85 18.92
N GLU A 291 -11.18 11.52 19.95
CA GLU A 291 -10.31 12.67 19.81
C GLU A 291 -9.03 12.36 19.04
N GLY A 292 -8.42 11.21 19.31
CA GLY A 292 -7.22 10.76 18.62
C GLY A 292 -7.43 10.62 17.11
N ILE A 293 -8.53 9.98 16.70
CA ILE A 293 -8.88 9.81 15.29
C ILE A 293 -9.25 11.16 14.66
N MET A 294 -10.06 11.98 15.33
CA MET A 294 -10.45 13.30 14.83
C MET A 294 -9.23 14.22 14.64
N LYS A 295 -8.26 14.17 15.57
CA LYS A 295 -7.00 14.92 15.44
C LYS A 295 -6.14 14.42 14.26
N ALA A 296 -6.07 13.11 14.03
CA ALA A 296 -5.40 12.56 12.84
C ALA A 296 -6.03 13.05 11.54
N LEU A 297 -7.36 13.27 11.53
CA LEU A 297 -8.15 13.75 10.39
C LEU A 297 -8.17 15.29 10.26
N SER A 298 -7.41 16.07 11.03
CA SER A 298 -7.34 17.52 10.88
C SER A 298 -6.90 17.89 9.47
N VAL A 299 -7.57 18.89 8.86
CA VAL A 299 -7.23 19.40 7.51
C VAL A 299 -5.81 19.98 7.51
N ASP A 300 -5.49 20.81 8.52
CA ASP A 300 -4.12 21.30 8.72
C ASP A 300 -3.22 20.20 9.26
N HIS A 301 -2.26 19.77 8.44
CA HIS A 301 -1.30 18.73 8.83
C HIS A 301 -0.48 19.10 10.08
N LYS A 302 -0.30 20.39 10.41
CA LYS A 302 0.43 20.83 11.60
C LYS A 302 -0.31 20.51 12.91
N GLN A 303 -1.63 20.30 12.84
CA GLN A 303 -2.44 19.91 13.98
C GLN A 303 -2.48 18.39 14.19
N ARG A 304 -2.06 17.60 13.20
CA ARG A 304 -1.96 16.14 13.31
C ARG A 304 -0.82 15.70 14.22
N TYR A 305 -0.72 14.41 14.46
CA TYR A 305 0.42 13.81 15.15
C TYR A 305 1.71 13.95 14.35
N ARG A 306 2.84 14.03 15.04
CA ARG A 306 4.16 14.19 14.43
C ARG A 306 4.80 12.88 14.04
N SER A 307 4.33 11.77 14.61
CA SER A 307 4.80 10.42 14.28
C SER A 307 3.69 9.40 14.48
N MET A 308 3.88 8.23 13.90
CA MET A 308 2.95 7.11 14.03
C MET A 308 2.91 6.58 15.47
N GLU A 309 4.02 6.66 16.21
CA GLU A 309 4.10 6.30 17.63
C GLU A 309 3.22 7.22 18.49
N ALA A 310 3.26 8.54 18.22
CA ALA A 310 2.42 9.51 18.95
C ALA A 310 0.93 9.28 18.65
N PHE A 311 0.57 8.93 17.40
CA PHE A 311 -0.80 8.54 17.05
C PHE A 311 -1.21 7.24 17.76
N SER A 312 -0.35 6.24 17.76
CA SER A 312 -0.58 4.97 18.44
C SER A 312 -0.82 5.14 19.94
N ALA A 313 0.01 5.95 20.59
CA ALA A 313 -0.12 6.24 22.03
C ALA A 313 -1.49 6.84 22.35
N ALA A 314 -1.94 7.81 21.55
CA ALA A 314 -3.25 8.45 21.74
C ALA A 314 -4.44 7.47 21.56
N LEU A 315 -4.28 6.39 20.78
CA LEU A 315 -5.31 5.36 20.64
C LEU A 315 -5.31 4.33 21.78
N LEU A 316 -4.21 4.21 22.53
CA LEU A 316 -4.01 3.19 23.56
C LEU A 316 -4.14 3.75 24.98
N GLU A 317 -4.06 5.08 25.19
CA GLU A 317 -4.21 5.70 26.50
C GLU A 317 -5.58 5.37 27.09
N GLU A 318 -5.59 4.61 28.19
CA GLU A 318 -6.78 4.49 29.04
C GLU A 318 -6.91 5.79 29.86
N ALA A 319 -8.10 6.35 29.93
CA ALA A 319 -8.38 7.52 30.76
C ALA A 319 -7.97 7.25 32.21
N GLY A 320 -6.80 7.76 32.63
CA GLY A 320 -6.33 7.63 34.00
C GLY A 320 -4.92 7.07 34.22
N ALA A 321 -4.21 6.64 33.18
CA ALA A 321 -2.82 6.26 33.34
C ALA A 321 -1.92 7.52 33.36
N ASN A 322 -1.49 7.90 34.57
CA ASN A 322 -0.47 8.91 34.82
C ASN A 322 0.74 8.63 33.92
N THR A 323 1.04 9.52 32.99
CA THR A 323 2.20 9.43 32.10
C THR A 323 3.49 9.49 32.94
N ALA A 324 4.00 8.33 33.31
CA ALA A 324 5.41 8.21 33.64
C ALA A 324 6.15 8.39 32.31
N VAL A 325 6.69 9.58 32.11
CA VAL A 325 7.52 9.93 30.95
C VAL A 325 8.66 8.93 30.89
N PHE A 326 8.60 8.00 29.93
CA PHE A 326 9.75 7.18 29.58
C PHE A 326 10.80 8.11 28.96
N ARG A 327 11.76 8.57 29.82
CA ARG A 327 12.98 9.20 29.36
C ARG A 327 13.89 8.08 28.87
N PRO A 328 14.27 8.04 27.58
CA PRO A 328 15.37 7.16 27.18
C PRO A 328 16.61 7.56 27.96
N GLU A 329 17.23 6.61 28.70
CA GLU A 329 18.52 6.80 29.32
C GLU A 329 19.54 7.24 28.28
N ALA A 330 20.18 8.37 28.53
CA ALA A 330 21.26 8.85 27.67
C ALA A 330 22.40 7.81 27.65
N PRO A 331 22.99 7.53 26.49
CA PRO A 331 24.11 6.61 26.41
C PRO A 331 25.24 7.06 27.37
N PRO A 332 25.93 6.12 28.05
CA PRO A 332 27.00 6.45 29.00
C PRO A 332 28.11 7.24 28.30
N ARG A 333 28.50 8.35 28.86
CA ARG A 333 29.65 9.16 28.39
C ARG A 333 30.89 8.28 28.35
N PRO A 334 31.74 8.43 27.30
CA PRO A 334 33.02 7.76 27.28
C PRO A 334 33.86 8.20 28.51
N THR A 335 34.34 7.24 29.28
CA THR A 335 35.30 7.52 30.38
C THR A 335 36.59 8.00 29.76
N GLU A 336 36.98 9.23 30.10
CA GLU A 336 38.33 9.75 29.82
C GLU A 336 39.39 8.84 30.46
N LYS A 337 40.35 8.38 29.65
CA LYS A 337 41.53 7.69 30.11
C LYS A 337 42.39 8.69 30.89
N PRO A 338 42.90 8.33 32.07
CA PRO A 338 43.83 9.20 32.77
C PRO A 338 45.13 9.35 31.97
N ALA A 339 45.58 10.60 31.83
CA ALA A 339 46.86 10.94 31.25
C ALA A 339 47.99 10.29 32.04
N ALA A 340 48.85 9.54 31.37
CA ALA A 340 50.08 9.02 31.95
C ALA A 340 51.01 10.17 32.24
N ALA A 341 51.38 10.34 33.51
CA ALA A 341 52.50 11.17 33.92
C ALA A 341 53.79 10.42 33.62
N GLY A 342 54.70 11.10 32.96
CA GLY A 342 56.06 10.73 32.67
C GLY A 342 56.83 11.92 32.12
#